data_11014b3466260d72250ca62121fef135
#
_entry.id   11014b3466260d72250ca62121fef135
#
_cell.length_a   1.000
_cell.length_b   1.000
_cell.length_c   1.000
_cell.angle_alpha   90.00
_cell.angle_beta   90.00
_cell.angle_gamma   90.00
#
_symmetry.space_group_name_H-M   'P 1'
#
loop_
_entity.id
_entity.type
_entity.pdbx_description
1 polymer ?
#
loop_
_entity_poly.entity_id
_entity_poly.type
_entity_poly.pdbx_seq_one_letter_code
_entity_poly.pdbx_strand_id
1 'polypeptide(L)'
;MKYIKLIILAVLFAGCKGGHKTSSLQTGGDTVAFKYATQISVVKYDGYTLATIKNPWKEGMTLHRYVLVPSDKAIPNHIPSGTIIRTPLKRAVMFTTVHCAMLMEFGRQDCISGVADLKYIKIPWIQDQVAKGKITDVGDGMSPVIEKIIDEHPDALFLSPFENSGGYGKLEDIDIPIVECADYMESSPLARAEWLRFYGMLFGCEQRADSLFQSVDTHYHQLKTLAAKAKTKPTVLVDKVTGSVWYVPGGKSTIGQMIKDANGLYPWADDEHSGSISLPFETVLERAGESDVWLFRYSSNHDITYNELTGEHHGYNQFAAYKNTNAYGCDVERSPFYEESPFHPERLLNDFIQIFHPEIEGLAPLRYYKKVNR
;
A
#
# COMPACT_ATOMS: atom_id res chain seq x y z
N MET A 1 71.52 40.54 -23.42
CA MET A 1 71.36 41.38 -22.22
C MET A 1 70.08 42.17 -22.32
N LYS A 2 69.09 41.86 -21.53
CA LYS A 2 68.03 42.76 -21.01
C LYS A 2 67.09 41.94 -20.11
N TYR A 3 67.17 42.18 -18.85
CA TYR A 3 66.34 41.58 -17.82
C TYR A 3 64.96 42.21 -17.84
N ILE A 4 63.92 41.43 -17.98
CA ILE A 4 62.54 41.85 -17.75
C ILE A 4 62.11 41.28 -16.39
N LYS A 5 61.89 42.22 -15.43
CA LYS A 5 61.37 41.92 -14.10
C LYS A 5 59.85 41.64 -14.22
N LEU A 6 59.43 40.43 -13.84
CA LEU A 6 58.00 40.03 -13.74
C LEU A 6 57.53 40.52 -12.37
N ILE A 7 56.58 41.44 -12.34
CA ILE A 7 55.87 41.88 -11.14
C ILE A 7 54.64 41.00 -10.99
N ILE A 8 54.63 40.15 -9.95
CA ILE A 8 53.47 39.36 -9.60
C ILE A 8 52.53 40.21 -8.74
N LEU A 9 51.38 40.57 -9.29
CA LEU A 9 50.29 41.26 -8.59
C LEU A 9 49.43 40.22 -7.89
N ALA A 10 49.52 40.09 -6.56
CA ALA A 10 48.68 39.25 -5.75
C ALA A 10 47.34 39.95 -5.51
N VAL A 11 46.29 39.47 -6.19
CA VAL A 11 44.91 39.90 -5.95
C VAL A 11 44.31 39.05 -4.81
N LEU A 12 44.14 39.69 -3.66
CA LEU A 12 43.42 39.12 -2.51
C LEU A 12 41.91 39.12 -2.82
N PHE A 13 41.35 37.96 -3.17
CA PHE A 13 39.93 37.75 -3.19
C PHE A 13 39.43 37.54 -1.74
N ALA A 14 38.80 38.55 -1.16
CA ALA A 14 37.99 38.43 0.01
C ALA A 14 36.66 37.75 -0.39
N GLY A 15 36.62 36.41 -0.34
CA GLY A 15 35.39 35.62 -0.55
C GLY A 15 34.52 35.76 0.68
N CYS A 16 33.38 36.44 0.54
CA CYS A 16 32.28 36.34 1.50
C CYS A 16 31.84 34.87 1.60
N LYS A 17 32.13 34.20 2.72
CA LYS A 17 31.54 32.94 3.13
C LYS A 17 30.07 33.16 3.47
N GLY A 18 29.20 33.05 2.48
CA GLY A 18 27.78 32.76 2.72
C GLY A 18 27.68 31.36 3.36
N GLY A 19 27.56 31.33 4.68
CA GLY A 19 27.37 30.08 5.41
C GLY A 19 26.03 29.48 5.04
N HIS A 20 26.02 28.47 4.16
CA HIS A 20 24.95 27.47 4.17
C HIS A 20 25.00 26.80 5.56
N LYS A 21 24.02 27.10 6.39
CA LYS A 21 23.74 26.30 7.58
C LYS A 21 23.32 24.92 7.11
N THR A 22 24.25 24.04 6.90
CA THR A 22 24.00 22.59 6.92
C THR A 22 23.50 22.29 8.33
N SER A 23 22.21 22.00 8.45
CA SER A 23 21.65 21.46 9.69
C SER A 23 22.41 20.16 9.98
N SER A 24 23.26 20.18 10.99
CA SER A 24 23.89 18.95 11.48
C SER A 24 22.78 18.02 11.93
N LEU A 25 22.56 16.94 11.18
CA LEU A 25 21.76 15.81 11.64
C LEU A 25 22.32 15.40 13.00
N GLN A 26 21.46 15.35 14.03
CA GLN A 26 21.85 14.85 15.33
C GLN A 26 22.38 13.42 15.15
N THR A 27 23.66 13.22 15.43
CA THR A 27 24.26 11.89 15.47
C THR A 27 23.81 11.22 16.78
N GLY A 28 23.17 10.03 16.71
CA GLY A 28 22.88 9.24 17.90
C GLY A 28 21.40 8.89 18.12
N GLY A 29 20.59 8.74 17.07
CA GLY A 29 19.23 8.21 17.20
C GLY A 29 19.17 6.69 17.12
N ASP A 30 18.17 6.07 17.76
CA ASP A 30 17.89 4.64 17.71
C ASP A 30 17.07 4.30 16.46
N THR A 31 17.66 3.55 15.53
CA THR A 31 16.98 3.11 14.31
C THR A 31 15.96 2.02 14.63
N VAL A 32 14.72 2.24 14.20
CA VAL A 32 13.68 1.20 14.22
C VAL A 32 13.93 0.25 13.07
N ALA A 33 14.25 -1.03 13.39
CA ALA A 33 14.51 -2.02 12.36
C ALA A 33 13.21 -2.45 11.68
N PHE A 34 13.12 -2.23 10.36
CA PHE A 34 12.13 -2.84 9.48
C PHE A 34 12.77 -4.05 8.80
N LYS A 35 12.07 -5.20 8.86
CA LYS A 35 12.59 -6.47 8.34
C LYS A 35 12.36 -6.61 6.84
N TYR A 36 11.26 -6.06 6.34
CA TYR A 36 10.79 -6.20 4.97
C TYR A 36 10.58 -4.86 4.26
N ALA A 37 10.00 -3.86 4.97
CA ALA A 37 9.70 -2.58 4.38
C ALA A 37 10.99 -1.85 3.95
N THR A 38 11.00 -1.41 2.69
CA THR A 38 12.17 -0.78 2.05
C THR A 38 11.95 0.69 1.73
N GLN A 39 10.70 1.12 1.64
CA GLN A 39 10.34 2.49 1.26
C GLN A 39 10.27 3.45 2.46
N ILE A 40 10.38 2.94 3.69
CA ILE A 40 10.35 3.75 4.91
C ILE A 40 11.56 3.47 5.79
N SER A 41 12.04 4.51 6.46
CA SER A 41 13.02 4.41 7.55
C SER A 41 12.58 5.27 8.72
N VAL A 42 12.78 4.78 9.95
CA VAL A 42 12.38 5.46 11.17
C VAL A 42 13.54 5.47 12.15
N VAL A 43 13.83 6.67 12.72
CA VAL A 43 14.87 6.86 13.73
C VAL A 43 14.28 7.63 14.90
N LYS A 44 14.41 7.08 16.11
CA LYS A 44 13.96 7.70 17.36
C LYS A 44 15.08 8.54 17.96
N TYR A 45 14.79 9.80 18.25
CA TYR A 45 15.68 10.74 18.92
C TYR A 45 15.08 11.16 20.26
N ASP A 46 15.86 11.84 21.07
CA ASP A 46 15.31 12.45 22.27
C ASP A 46 14.32 13.57 21.89
N GLY A 47 13.08 13.41 22.31
CA GLY A 47 12.00 14.36 22.09
C GLY A 47 11.25 14.24 20.74
N TYR A 48 11.72 13.48 19.77
CA TYR A 48 11.00 13.26 18.49
C TYR A 48 11.41 11.96 17.79
N THR A 49 10.60 11.54 16.83
CA THR A 49 10.91 10.45 15.92
C THR A 49 10.92 10.96 14.47
N LEU A 50 11.95 10.64 13.71
CA LEU A 50 12.06 10.99 12.30
C LEU A 50 11.65 9.79 11.45
N ALA A 51 10.58 9.92 10.68
CA ALA A 51 10.20 8.95 9.64
C ALA A 51 10.52 9.57 8.27
N THR A 52 11.24 8.81 7.43
CA THR A 52 11.60 9.23 6.07
C THR A 52 11.02 8.22 5.10
N ILE A 53 10.18 8.69 4.19
CA ILE A 53 9.61 7.89 3.10
C ILE A 53 10.42 8.15 1.84
N LYS A 54 10.93 7.08 1.23
CA LYS A 54 11.65 7.15 -0.05
C LYS A 54 10.67 7.43 -1.18
N ASN A 55 11.16 8.10 -2.23
CA ASN A 55 10.37 8.29 -3.43
C ASN A 55 10.37 6.99 -4.26
N PRO A 56 9.23 6.31 -4.42
CA PRO A 56 9.19 5.02 -5.10
C PRO A 56 9.36 5.13 -6.62
N TRP A 57 9.24 6.33 -7.19
CA TRP A 57 9.39 6.60 -8.63
C TRP A 57 10.73 7.23 -9.00
N LYS A 58 11.48 7.77 -8.01
CA LYS A 58 12.75 8.45 -8.24
C LYS A 58 13.80 7.92 -7.26
N GLU A 59 14.62 7.01 -7.76
CA GLU A 59 15.64 6.35 -6.94
C GLU A 59 16.55 7.37 -6.24
N GLY A 60 16.87 7.10 -4.98
CA GLY A 60 17.73 7.96 -4.15
C GLY A 60 17.06 9.22 -3.63
N MET A 61 15.81 9.52 -4.05
CA MET A 61 15.08 10.70 -3.59
C MET A 61 14.20 10.38 -2.37
N THR A 62 13.98 11.38 -1.55
CA THR A 62 12.98 11.34 -0.47
C THR A 62 11.63 11.80 -1.02
N LEU A 63 10.56 11.04 -0.75
CA LEU A 63 9.21 11.48 -1.00
C LEU A 63 8.82 12.49 0.09
N HIS A 64 8.87 12.05 1.36
CA HIS A 64 8.48 12.90 2.49
C HIS A 64 9.31 12.60 3.75
N ARG A 65 9.39 13.59 4.65
CA ARG A 65 9.91 13.44 6.01
C ARG A 65 8.89 13.90 7.03
N TYR A 66 8.65 13.08 8.03
CA TYR A 66 7.78 13.39 9.16
C TYR A 66 8.61 13.46 10.44
N VAL A 67 8.43 14.55 11.17
CA VAL A 67 8.98 14.73 12.52
C VAL A 67 7.84 14.52 13.51
N LEU A 68 7.78 13.34 14.09
CA LEU A 68 6.73 12.95 15.05
C LEU A 68 7.14 13.46 16.42
N VAL A 69 6.38 14.39 16.99
CA VAL A 69 6.65 14.99 18.28
C VAL A 69 5.49 14.67 19.23
N PRO A 70 5.73 14.02 20.40
CA PRO A 70 4.66 13.76 21.36
C PRO A 70 3.92 15.04 21.74
N SER A 71 2.60 14.98 21.83
CA SER A 71 1.74 16.15 22.06
C SER A 71 1.94 16.78 23.45
N ASP A 72 2.47 16.01 24.41
CA ASP A 72 2.82 16.44 25.76
C ASP A 72 4.22 17.06 25.88
N LYS A 73 5.02 17.04 24.80
CA LYS A 73 6.38 17.59 24.77
C LYS A 73 6.46 18.87 23.93
N ALA A 74 7.35 19.77 24.29
CA ALA A 74 7.71 20.90 23.43
C ALA A 74 8.44 20.42 22.17
N ILE A 75 8.27 21.15 21.07
CA ILE A 75 9.03 20.91 19.85
C ILE A 75 10.50 21.26 20.12
N PRO A 76 11.48 20.33 19.91
CA PRO A 76 12.88 20.63 20.16
C PRO A 76 13.40 21.74 19.23
N ASN A 77 14.33 22.56 19.73
CA ASN A 77 14.86 23.71 18.98
C ASN A 77 15.62 23.34 17.69
N HIS A 78 16.16 22.12 17.65
CA HIS A 78 16.96 21.62 16.53
C HIS A 78 16.36 20.30 16.01
N ILE A 79 15.41 20.40 15.08
CA ILE A 79 14.82 19.27 14.39
C ILE A 79 15.16 19.33 12.89
N PRO A 80 15.26 18.19 12.20
CA PRO A 80 15.45 18.18 10.75
C PRO A 80 14.24 18.80 10.04
N SER A 81 14.45 19.23 8.78
CA SER A 81 13.34 19.68 7.93
C SER A 81 12.36 18.54 7.64
N GLY A 82 11.07 18.82 7.70
CA GLY A 82 9.99 17.86 7.45
C GLY A 82 8.67 18.38 8.03
N THR A 83 7.60 17.65 7.76
CA THR A 83 6.28 17.93 8.32
C THR A 83 6.23 17.50 9.77
N ILE A 84 5.90 18.41 10.67
CA ILE A 84 5.73 18.10 12.09
C ILE A 84 4.34 17.50 12.30
N ILE A 85 4.31 16.34 12.94
CA ILE A 85 3.06 15.66 13.34
C ILE A 85 3.06 15.52 14.86
N ARG A 86 2.02 16.03 15.51
CA ARG A 86 1.80 15.86 16.96
C ARG A 86 1.16 14.52 17.23
N THR A 87 1.83 13.64 17.96
CA THR A 87 1.36 12.29 18.24
C THR A 87 0.96 12.11 19.71
N PRO A 88 -0.05 11.27 20.02
CA PRO A 88 -0.87 10.52 19.07
C PRO A 88 -1.88 11.40 18.34
N LEU A 89 -2.17 11.07 17.07
CA LEU A 89 -3.27 11.67 16.33
C LEU A 89 -4.61 11.29 16.97
N LYS A 90 -5.51 12.25 17.03
CA LYS A 90 -6.85 12.09 17.62
C LYS A 90 -7.96 12.21 16.58
N ARG A 91 -7.71 12.95 15.52
CA ARG A 91 -8.67 13.19 14.43
C ARG A 91 -7.94 13.08 13.10
N ALA A 92 -8.46 12.26 12.20
CA ALA A 92 -7.86 12.07 10.90
C ALA A 92 -8.94 11.92 9.81
N VAL A 93 -8.67 12.44 8.61
CA VAL A 93 -9.49 12.21 7.42
C VAL A 93 -8.81 11.14 6.57
N MET A 94 -9.57 10.09 6.25
CA MET A 94 -9.08 8.92 5.51
C MET A 94 -9.56 8.93 4.07
N PHE A 95 -8.63 8.79 3.13
CA PHE A 95 -8.92 8.75 1.69
C PHE A 95 -8.93 7.33 1.13
N THR A 96 -8.73 6.33 1.98
CA THR A 96 -8.71 4.92 1.55
C THR A 96 -9.38 4.01 2.59
N THR A 97 -10.09 2.99 2.10
CA THR A 97 -10.78 2.00 2.95
C THR A 97 -9.80 1.16 3.78
N VAL A 98 -8.60 0.87 3.26
CA VAL A 98 -7.59 0.06 3.97
C VAL A 98 -7.12 0.72 5.27
N HIS A 99 -6.90 2.05 5.26
CA HIS A 99 -6.48 2.76 6.47
C HIS A 99 -7.63 2.94 7.47
N CYS A 100 -8.87 2.96 6.99
CA CYS A 100 -10.04 2.86 7.87
C CYS A 100 -10.08 1.51 8.60
N ALA A 101 -9.92 0.41 7.87
CA ALA A 101 -9.90 -0.94 8.44
C ALA A 101 -8.73 -1.12 9.43
N MET A 102 -7.55 -0.61 9.09
CA MET A 102 -6.38 -0.61 9.97
C MET A 102 -6.67 0.08 11.31
N LEU A 103 -7.31 1.25 11.32
CA LEU A 103 -7.64 1.95 12.57
C LEU A 103 -8.66 1.17 13.41
N MET A 104 -9.57 0.45 12.79
CA MET A 104 -10.48 -0.44 13.53
C MET A 104 -9.71 -1.58 14.21
N GLU A 105 -8.74 -2.19 13.55
CA GLU A 105 -7.90 -3.23 14.13
C GLU A 105 -6.96 -2.72 15.23
N PHE A 106 -6.56 -1.46 15.15
CA PHE A 106 -5.83 -0.78 16.23
C PHE A 106 -6.71 -0.45 17.42
N GLY A 107 -8.06 -0.50 17.29
CA GLY A 107 -9.00 0.00 18.29
C GLY A 107 -8.99 1.54 18.37
N ARG A 108 -8.69 2.19 17.25
CA ARG A 108 -8.58 3.64 17.08
C ARG A 108 -9.59 4.20 16.07
N GLN A 109 -10.65 3.48 15.80
CA GLN A 109 -11.70 3.91 14.87
C GLN A 109 -12.29 5.28 15.22
N ASP A 110 -12.34 5.64 16.50
CA ASP A 110 -12.84 6.95 16.95
C ASP A 110 -11.95 8.14 16.51
N CYS A 111 -10.73 7.86 16.01
CA CYS A 111 -9.88 8.87 15.40
C CYS A 111 -10.31 9.25 13.98
N ILE A 112 -11.21 8.48 13.33
CA ILE A 112 -11.71 8.79 11.99
C ILE A 112 -12.76 9.89 12.12
N SER A 113 -12.42 11.11 11.68
CA SER A 113 -13.35 12.25 11.69
C SER A 113 -14.01 12.51 10.35
N GLY A 114 -13.35 12.08 9.25
CA GLY A 114 -13.87 12.21 7.90
C GLY A 114 -13.36 11.11 6.97
N VAL A 115 -14.10 10.86 5.90
CA VAL A 115 -13.71 9.91 4.86
C VAL A 115 -13.99 10.50 3.49
N ALA A 116 -13.10 10.24 2.53
CA ALA A 116 -13.36 10.48 1.12
C ALA A 116 -13.85 9.20 0.44
N ASP A 117 -14.48 9.34 -0.72
CA ASP A 117 -14.93 8.21 -1.54
C ASP A 117 -15.80 7.19 -0.78
N LEU A 118 -16.70 7.68 0.08
CA LEU A 118 -17.57 6.85 0.93
C LEU A 118 -18.25 5.69 0.17
N LYS A 119 -18.56 5.87 -1.10
CA LYS A 119 -19.18 4.83 -1.97
C LYS A 119 -18.35 3.55 -2.09
N TYR A 120 -17.01 3.65 -1.91
CA TYR A 120 -16.08 2.52 -1.95
C TYR A 120 -15.72 1.96 -0.56
N ILE A 121 -16.10 2.65 0.52
CA ILE A 121 -15.86 2.18 1.89
C ILE A 121 -17.01 1.27 2.31
N LYS A 122 -16.82 -0.05 2.26
CA LYS A 122 -17.87 -1.05 2.57
C LYS A 122 -17.87 -1.47 4.03
N ILE A 123 -17.18 -0.76 4.92
CA ILE A 123 -17.12 -1.03 6.36
C ILE A 123 -18.43 -0.57 7.02
N PRO A 124 -19.27 -1.51 7.55
CA PRO A 124 -20.61 -1.16 8.04
C PRO A 124 -20.60 -0.13 9.16
N TRP A 125 -19.60 -0.19 10.05
CA TRP A 125 -19.46 0.77 11.15
C TRP A 125 -19.25 2.20 10.62
N ILE A 126 -18.41 2.40 9.61
CA ILE A 126 -18.18 3.73 9.01
C ILE A 126 -19.44 4.25 8.35
N GLN A 127 -20.13 3.42 7.56
CA GLN A 127 -21.39 3.79 6.93
C GLN A 127 -22.44 4.25 7.97
N ASP A 128 -22.53 3.52 9.09
CA ASP A 128 -23.42 3.89 10.20
C ASP A 128 -23.01 5.21 10.89
N GLN A 129 -21.70 5.42 11.11
CA GLN A 129 -21.23 6.67 11.71
C GLN A 129 -21.42 7.89 10.80
N VAL A 130 -21.26 7.72 9.50
CA VAL A 130 -21.54 8.79 8.51
C VAL A 130 -23.06 9.08 8.48
N ALA A 131 -23.90 8.05 8.45
CA ALA A 131 -25.36 8.24 8.50
C ALA A 131 -25.83 8.95 9.79
N LYS A 132 -25.10 8.81 10.89
CA LYS A 132 -25.35 9.51 12.17
C LYS A 132 -24.70 10.91 12.25
N GLY A 133 -23.99 11.34 11.22
CA GLY A 133 -23.27 12.62 11.19
C GLY A 133 -22.07 12.70 12.17
N LYS A 134 -21.50 11.54 12.57
CA LYS A 134 -20.33 11.48 13.44
C LYS A 134 -19.01 11.40 12.67
N ILE A 135 -19.04 10.92 11.43
CA ILE A 135 -17.95 10.95 10.47
C ILE A 135 -18.45 11.74 9.27
N THR A 136 -17.66 12.68 8.80
CA THR A 136 -18.03 13.52 7.64
C THR A 136 -17.62 12.85 6.34
N ASP A 137 -18.56 12.73 5.38
CA ASP A 137 -18.25 12.44 3.99
C ASP A 137 -17.69 13.72 3.32
N VAL A 138 -16.39 13.72 3.06
CA VAL A 138 -15.69 14.87 2.45
C VAL A 138 -15.75 14.85 0.90
N GLY A 139 -16.46 13.87 0.32
CA GLY A 139 -16.72 13.79 -1.12
C GLY A 139 -15.71 12.93 -1.88
N ASP A 140 -15.48 13.29 -3.15
CA ASP A 140 -14.57 12.55 -4.04
C ASP A 140 -13.11 12.76 -3.66
N GLY A 141 -12.33 11.67 -3.59
CA GLY A 141 -10.93 11.72 -3.16
C GLY A 141 -10.01 12.52 -4.07
N MET A 142 -10.34 12.66 -5.36
CA MET A 142 -9.60 13.50 -6.31
C MET A 142 -10.02 14.96 -6.28
N SER A 143 -11.20 15.27 -5.72
CA SER A 143 -11.74 16.63 -5.62
C SER A 143 -12.58 16.77 -4.35
N PRO A 144 -11.94 16.64 -3.16
CA PRO A 144 -12.66 16.68 -1.89
C PRO A 144 -13.20 18.08 -1.60
N VAL A 145 -14.24 18.14 -0.76
CA VAL A 145 -14.83 19.40 -0.28
C VAL A 145 -13.95 19.95 0.84
N ILE A 146 -13.09 20.90 0.52
CA ILE A 146 -12.06 21.46 1.42
C ILE A 146 -12.68 22.05 2.68
N GLU A 147 -13.81 22.75 2.55
CA GLU A 147 -14.51 23.38 3.67
C GLU A 147 -14.93 22.32 4.72
N LYS A 148 -15.44 21.18 4.28
CA LYS A 148 -15.78 20.07 5.19
C LYS A 148 -14.55 19.50 5.91
N ILE A 149 -13.40 19.43 5.22
CA ILE A 149 -12.15 18.98 5.85
C ILE A 149 -11.71 19.96 6.93
N ILE A 150 -11.74 21.26 6.63
CA ILE A 150 -11.36 22.32 7.58
C ILE A 150 -12.28 22.29 8.81
N ASP A 151 -13.60 22.15 8.62
CA ASP A 151 -14.59 22.12 9.70
C ASP A 151 -14.38 20.94 10.66
N GLU A 152 -13.81 19.84 10.16
CA GLU A 152 -13.47 18.68 10.99
C GLU A 152 -12.24 18.89 11.89
N HIS A 153 -11.43 19.92 11.65
CA HIS A 153 -10.19 20.20 12.37
C HIS A 153 -9.31 18.94 12.56
N PRO A 154 -8.96 18.21 11.51
CA PRO A 154 -8.18 16.99 11.64
C PRO A 154 -6.72 17.31 11.97
N ASP A 155 -6.07 16.42 12.71
CA ASP A 155 -4.63 16.48 12.97
C ASP A 155 -3.80 16.09 11.74
N ALA A 156 -4.37 15.27 10.83
CA ALA A 156 -3.73 14.85 9.58
C ALA A 156 -4.74 14.30 8.55
N LEU A 157 -4.34 14.34 7.28
CA LEU A 157 -5.01 13.68 6.14
C LEU A 157 -4.19 12.48 5.70
N PHE A 158 -4.85 11.34 5.43
CA PHE A 158 -4.18 10.11 4.96
C PHE A 158 -4.52 9.87 3.50
N LEU A 159 -3.54 10.12 2.62
CA LEU A 159 -3.68 9.99 1.16
C LEU A 159 -2.63 9.07 0.59
N SER A 160 -2.99 8.34 -0.46
CA SER A 160 -2.00 7.57 -1.24
C SER A 160 -1.38 8.49 -2.29
N PRO A 161 -0.05 8.66 -2.30
CA PRO A 161 0.64 9.39 -3.35
C PRO A 161 0.57 8.62 -4.66
N PHE A 162 0.68 9.28 -5.81
CA PHE A 162 0.83 8.63 -7.12
C PHE A 162 1.79 9.39 -8.01
N GLU A 163 2.39 8.70 -8.97
CA GLU A 163 3.37 9.30 -9.87
C GLU A 163 2.74 10.45 -10.66
N ASN A 164 3.48 11.53 -10.77
CA ASN A 164 3.05 12.73 -11.51
C ASN A 164 1.74 13.35 -11.02
N SER A 165 1.38 13.16 -9.75
CA SER A 165 0.20 13.81 -9.15
C SER A 165 0.25 15.33 -9.22
N GLY A 166 1.44 15.91 -9.39
CA GLY A 166 1.62 17.37 -9.37
C GLY A 166 1.39 18.01 -7.98
N GLY A 167 1.31 17.16 -6.94
CA GLY A 167 0.92 17.56 -5.58
C GLY A 167 -0.55 17.28 -5.28
N TYR A 168 -1.00 17.75 -4.12
CA TYR A 168 -2.37 17.52 -3.62
C TYR A 168 -3.29 18.74 -3.81
N GLY A 169 -2.84 19.70 -4.64
CA GLY A 169 -3.61 20.90 -4.98
C GLY A 169 -4.02 21.69 -3.74
N LYS A 170 -5.30 22.05 -3.63
CA LYS A 170 -5.81 22.85 -2.50
C LYS A 170 -5.62 22.21 -1.12
N LEU A 171 -5.38 20.90 -1.03
CA LEU A 171 -5.11 20.25 0.25
C LEU A 171 -3.74 20.68 0.84
N GLU A 172 -2.80 21.15 0.02
CA GLU A 172 -1.52 21.68 0.48
C GLU A 172 -1.64 23.08 1.07
N ASP A 173 -2.70 23.81 0.71
CA ASP A 173 -2.91 25.20 1.11
C ASP A 173 -3.62 25.35 2.47
N ILE A 174 -4.13 24.25 3.05
CA ILE A 174 -4.96 24.32 4.27
C ILE A 174 -4.19 24.10 5.58
N ASP A 175 -2.87 24.02 5.53
CA ASP A 175 -1.97 23.88 6.70
C ASP A 175 -2.30 22.68 7.62
N ILE A 176 -2.86 21.60 7.02
CA ILE A 176 -3.10 20.33 7.70
C ILE A 176 -2.08 19.30 7.20
N PRO A 177 -1.34 18.61 8.10
CA PRO A 177 -0.37 17.61 7.70
C PRO A 177 -0.97 16.52 6.79
N ILE A 178 -0.31 16.23 5.66
CA ILE A 178 -0.67 15.12 4.79
C ILE A 178 0.28 13.96 5.10
N VAL A 179 -0.27 12.80 5.46
CA VAL A 179 0.45 11.54 5.59
C VAL A 179 0.35 10.78 4.28
N GLU A 180 1.46 10.70 3.57
CA GLU A 180 1.57 9.99 2.29
C GLU A 180 1.68 8.49 2.52
N CYS A 181 0.60 7.78 2.26
CA CYS A 181 0.47 6.34 2.44
C CYS A 181 1.08 5.59 1.25
N ALA A 182 2.41 5.53 1.20
CA ALA A 182 3.17 4.88 0.12
C ALA A 182 3.37 3.37 0.35
N ASP A 183 2.71 2.76 1.33
CA ASP A 183 2.79 1.33 1.65
C ASP A 183 2.46 0.43 0.45
N TYR A 184 1.54 0.87 -0.41
CA TYR A 184 1.15 0.12 -1.60
C TYR A 184 2.26 -0.02 -2.66
N MET A 185 3.33 0.78 -2.56
CA MET A 185 4.49 0.75 -3.44
C MET A 185 5.59 -0.23 -2.97
N GLU A 186 5.40 -0.87 -1.81
CA GLU A 186 6.28 -1.97 -1.41
C GLU A 186 6.13 -3.17 -2.35
N SER A 187 7.24 -3.81 -2.68
CA SER A 187 7.30 -4.93 -3.63
C SER A 187 7.02 -6.30 -2.98
N SER A 188 6.84 -6.36 -1.67
CA SER A 188 6.60 -7.60 -0.92
C SER A 188 5.35 -7.48 -0.07
N PRO A 189 4.51 -8.54 0.01
CA PRO A 189 3.31 -8.53 0.84
C PRO A 189 3.60 -8.20 2.31
N LEU A 190 4.67 -8.79 2.88
CA LEU A 190 5.08 -8.52 4.25
C LEU A 190 5.69 -7.13 4.43
N ALA A 191 6.36 -6.58 3.41
CA ALA A 191 6.87 -5.22 3.46
C ALA A 191 5.73 -4.22 3.59
N ARG A 192 4.65 -4.40 2.82
CA ARG A 192 3.45 -3.58 2.92
C ARG A 192 2.79 -3.70 4.30
N ALA A 193 2.61 -4.91 4.80
CA ALA A 193 2.04 -5.14 6.12
C ALA A 193 2.88 -4.54 7.25
N GLU A 194 4.19 -4.46 7.10
CA GLU A 194 5.08 -3.92 8.13
C GLU A 194 4.89 -2.41 8.36
N TRP A 195 4.26 -1.68 7.44
CA TRP A 195 3.88 -0.28 7.64
C TRP A 195 2.88 -0.07 8.78
N LEU A 196 2.18 -1.12 9.23
CA LEU A 196 1.38 -1.09 10.46
C LEU A 196 2.17 -0.48 11.62
N ARG A 197 3.48 -0.78 11.72
CA ARG A 197 4.35 -0.27 12.78
C ARG A 197 4.52 1.25 12.72
N PHE A 198 4.65 1.82 11.51
CA PHE A 198 4.70 3.28 11.33
C PHE A 198 3.36 3.93 11.69
N TYR A 199 2.26 3.37 11.19
CA TYR A 199 0.93 3.89 11.51
C TYR A 199 0.62 3.76 13.01
N GLY A 200 1.08 2.69 13.67
CA GLY A 200 0.99 2.56 15.12
C GLY A 200 1.65 3.70 15.89
N MET A 201 2.79 4.22 15.41
CA MET A 201 3.45 5.38 16.01
C MET A 201 2.63 6.67 15.87
N LEU A 202 1.93 6.84 14.74
CA LEU A 202 1.09 8.01 14.52
C LEU A 202 -0.10 8.06 15.48
N PHE A 203 -0.68 6.90 15.81
CA PHE A 203 -1.88 6.80 16.66
C PHE A 203 -1.59 6.37 18.11
N GLY A 204 -0.31 6.27 18.51
CA GLY A 204 0.11 5.90 19.88
C GLY A 204 -0.35 4.50 20.28
N CYS A 205 -0.25 3.55 19.37
CA CYS A 205 -0.63 2.15 19.57
C CYS A 205 0.44 1.17 19.04
N GLU A 206 1.71 1.52 19.21
CA GLU A 206 2.88 0.79 18.68
C GLU A 206 2.87 -0.69 19.10
N GLN A 207 2.58 -0.98 20.37
CA GLN A 207 2.54 -2.36 20.86
C GLN A 207 1.46 -3.20 20.13
N ARG A 208 0.30 -2.59 19.89
CA ARG A 208 -0.79 -3.26 19.15
C ARG A 208 -0.39 -3.51 17.70
N ALA A 209 0.21 -2.50 17.05
CA ALA A 209 0.68 -2.58 15.68
C ALA A 209 1.80 -3.62 15.51
N ASP A 210 2.78 -3.65 16.43
CA ASP A 210 3.84 -4.66 16.46
C ASP A 210 3.26 -6.08 16.64
N SER A 211 2.31 -6.26 17.56
CA SER A 211 1.67 -7.56 17.79
C SER A 211 0.89 -8.04 16.57
N LEU A 212 0.16 -7.14 15.90
CA LEU A 212 -0.56 -7.46 14.65
C LEU A 212 0.42 -7.88 13.57
N PHE A 213 1.45 -7.07 13.32
CA PHE A 213 2.45 -7.41 12.30
C PHE A 213 3.17 -8.73 12.59
N GLN A 214 3.57 -8.99 13.83
CA GLN A 214 4.20 -10.26 14.23
C GLN A 214 3.28 -11.47 13.98
N SER A 215 1.98 -11.32 14.24
CA SER A 215 0.99 -12.35 13.93
C SER A 215 0.91 -12.60 12.42
N VAL A 216 0.83 -11.55 11.61
CA VAL A 216 0.82 -11.62 10.14
C VAL A 216 2.08 -12.30 9.62
N ASP A 217 3.27 -11.86 10.06
CA ASP A 217 4.57 -12.42 9.65
C ASP A 217 4.64 -13.92 9.97
N THR A 218 4.26 -14.31 11.19
CA THR A 218 4.26 -15.70 11.64
C THR A 218 3.34 -16.57 10.79
N HIS A 219 2.08 -16.17 10.62
CA HIS A 219 1.09 -16.93 9.85
C HIS A 219 1.46 -17.01 8.37
N TYR A 220 1.94 -15.90 7.79
CA TYR A 220 2.39 -15.90 6.40
C TYR A 220 3.49 -16.93 6.15
N HIS A 221 4.51 -16.99 7.02
CA HIS A 221 5.60 -17.96 6.90
C HIS A 221 5.17 -19.41 7.16
N GLN A 222 4.23 -19.64 8.08
CA GLN A 222 3.64 -20.96 8.29
C GLN A 222 2.91 -21.45 7.03
N LEU A 223 2.08 -20.61 6.44
CA LEU A 223 1.35 -20.89 5.20
C LEU A 223 2.31 -21.15 4.01
N LYS A 224 3.31 -20.31 3.83
CA LYS A 224 4.33 -20.50 2.79
C LYS A 224 5.08 -21.83 2.96
N THR A 225 5.44 -22.18 4.20
CA THR A 225 6.08 -23.46 4.52
C THR A 225 5.16 -24.65 4.25
N LEU A 226 3.86 -24.48 4.48
CA LEU A 226 2.85 -25.50 4.20
C LEU A 226 2.70 -25.69 2.69
N ALA A 227 2.55 -24.61 1.93
CA ALA A 227 2.46 -24.63 0.47
C ALA A 227 3.66 -25.29 -0.22
N ALA A 228 4.87 -25.08 0.31
CA ALA A 228 6.10 -25.67 -0.23
C ALA A 228 6.10 -27.22 -0.19
N LYS A 229 5.23 -27.85 0.59
CA LYS A 229 5.09 -29.32 0.68
C LYS A 229 4.20 -29.90 -0.43
N ALA A 230 3.44 -29.06 -1.15
CA ALA A 230 2.59 -29.50 -2.25
C ALA A 230 3.42 -30.13 -3.38
N LYS A 231 2.91 -31.22 -3.95
CA LYS A 231 3.59 -31.98 -5.01
C LYS A 231 3.42 -31.36 -6.39
N THR A 232 2.35 -30.60 -6.58
CA THR A 232 1.99 -29.96 -7.85
C THR A 232 2.23 -28.47 -7.77
N LYS A 233 2.36 -27.83 -8.93
CA LYS A 233 2.50 -26.38 -9.07
C LYS A 233 1.57 -25.93 -10.19
N PRO A 234 0.32 -25.58 -9.90
CA PRO A 234 -0.60 -25.14 -10.95
C PRO A 234 -0.16 -23.79 -11.53
N THR A 235 -0.37 -23.65 -12.84
CA THR A 235 -0.20 -22.39 -13.54
C THR A 235 -1.42 -21.51 -13.35
N VAL A 236 -1.20 -20.23 -13.01
CA VAL A 236 -2.25 -19.31 -12.55
C VAL A 236 -2.40 -18.12 -13.50
N LEU A 237 -3.59 -17.98 -14.08
CA LEU A 237 -4.03 -16.78 -14.78
C LEU A 237 -4.68 -15.82 -13.77
N VAL A 238 -4.36 -14.52 -13.87
CA VAL A 238 -4.88 -13.50 -12.94
C VAL A 238 -5.61 -12.38 -13.68
N ASP A 239 -6.68 -11.89 -13.03
CA ASP A 239 -7.57 -10.82 -13.48
C ASP A 239 -8.32 -11.13 -14.79
N LYS A 240 -8.91 -10.12 -15.41
CA LYS A 240 -9.68 -10.21 -16.65
C LYS A 240 -9.58 -8.92 -17.45
N VAL A 241 -10.09 -8.91 -18.65
CA VAL A 241 -10.14 -7.72 -19.51
C VAL A 241 -10.92 -6.61 -18.81
N THR A 242 -10.38 -5.41 -18.83
CA THR A 242 -11.06 -4.18 -18.39
C THR A 242 -11.04 -3.19 -19.55
N GLY A 243 -12.22 -2.88 -20.09
CA GLY A 243 -12.32 -2.15 -21.37
C GLY A 243 -11.75 -2.98 -22.50
N SER A 244 -10.61 -2.56 -23.09
CA SER A 244 -9.92 -3.26 -24.18
C SER A 244 -8.59 -3.87 -23.78
N VAL A 245 -8.22 -3.83 -22.49
CA VAL A 245 -6.89 -4.20 -22.01
C VAL A 245 -7.00 -5.19 -20.87
N TRP A 246 -6.09 -6.16 -20.83
CA TRP A 246 -5.89 -7.04 -19.69
C TRP A 246 -4.74 -6.52 -18.84
N TYR A 247 -5.03 -6.14 -17.59
CA TYR A 247 -4.02 -5.71 -16.63
C TYR A 247 -3.58 -6.92 -15.80
N VAL A 248 -2.45 -7.54 -16.16
CA VAL A 248 -1.90 -8.66 -15.37
C VAL A 248 -0.89 -8.13 -14.35
N PRO A 249 -0.82 -8.69 -13.13
CA PRO A 249 0.22 -8.34 -12.17
C PRO A 249 1.62 -8.59 -12.73
N GLY A 250 2.55 -7.66 -12.55
CA GLY A 250 3.96 -7.90 -12.88
C GLY A 250 4.57 -8.98 -11.96
N GLY A 251 5.68 -9.58 -12.38
CA GLY A 251 6.33 -10.66 -11.64
C GLY A 251 6.87 -10.24 -10.27
N LYS A 252 7.28 -8.97 -10.11
CA LYS A 252 7.70 -8.38 -8.84
C LYS A 252 6.58 -7.71 -8.06
N SER A 253 5.32 -7.82 -8.51
CA SER A 253 4.17 -7.32 -7.75
C SER A 253 3.90 -8.19 -6.52
N THR A 254 3.14 -7.65 -5.56
CA THR A 254 2.71 -8.40 -4.37
C THR A 254 1.92 -9.66 -4.75
N ILE A 255 1.06 -9.61 -5.77
CA ILE A 255 0.31 -10.76 -6.25
C ILE A 255 1.22 -11.79 -6.91
N GLY A 256 2.16 -11.37 -7.78
CA GLY A 256 3.13 -12.28 -8.39
C GLY A 256 3.99 -13.01 -7.35
N GLN A 257 4.43 -12.30 -6.31
CA GLN A 257 5.15 -12.90 -5.18
C GLN A 257 4.28 -13.88 -4.38
N MET A 258 3.00 -13.54 -4.12
CA MET A 258 2.09 -14.43 -3.38
C MET A 258 1.75 -15.71 -4.15
N ILE A 259 1.59 -15.65 -5.47
CA ILE A 259 1.42 -16.86 -6.30
C ILE A 259 2.64 -17.79 -6.14
N LYS A 260 3.84 -17.24 -6.18
CA LYS A 260 5.08 -18.00 -5.94
C LYS A 260 5.14 -18.57 -4.53
N ASP A 261 4.77 -17.78 -3.51
CA ASP A 261 4.77 -18.19 -2.10
C ASP A 261 3.69 -19.25 -1.81
N ALA A 262 2.60 -19.24 -2.57
CA ALA A 262 1.58 -20.30 -2.58
C ALA A 262 1.98 -21.54 -3.40
N ASN A 263 3.24 -21.64 -3.88
CA ASN A 263 3.75 -22.71 -4.72
C ASN A 263 3.01 -22.87 -6.07
N GLY A 264 2.49 -21.77 -6.64
CA GLY A 264 1.95 -21.69 -7.99
C GLY A 264 3.00 -21.26 -9.01
N LEU A 265 2.72 -21.50 -10.30
CA LEU A 265 3.47 -21.00 -11.44
C LEU A 265 2.74 -19.80 -12.05
N TYR A 266 3.45 -18.71 -12.24
CA TYR A 266 2.88 -17.51 -12.83
C TYR A 266 3.49 -17.22 -14.20
N PRO A 267 2.69 -17.06 -15.26
CA PRO A 267 3.21 -16.87 -16.62
C PRO A 267 4.16 -15.66 -16.77
N TRP A 268 4.00 -14.63 -15.94
CA TRP A 268 4.85 -13.42 -15.93
C TRP A 268 5.76 -13.36 -14.70
N ALA A 269 6.17 -14.49 -14.13
CA ALA A 269 7.05 -14.54 -12.94
C ALA A 269 8.43 -13.91 -13.18
N ASP A 270 8.88 -13.83 -14.42
CA ASP A 270 10.14 -13.24 -14.88
C ASP A 270 10.04 -11.74 -15.19
N ASP A 271 8.84 -11.17 -15.13
CA ASP A 271 8.61 -9.74 -15.36
C ASP A 271 9.10 -8.90 -14.18
N GLU A 272 9.79 -7.79 -14.49
CA GLU A 272 10.46 -6.96 -13.50
C GLU A 272 9.58 -5.86 -12.87
N HIS A 273 8.34 -5.69 -13.37
CA HIS A 273 7.43 -4.67 -12.84
C HIS A 273 6.84 -5.06 -11.48
N SER A 274 6.79 -4.10 -10.58
CA SER A 274 6.09 -4.23 -9.28
C SER A 274 4.60 -3.87 -9.36
N GLY A 275 4.18 -3.19 -10.43
CA GLY A 275 2.78 -2.87 -10.73
C GLY A 275 2.16 -3.85 -11.73
N SER A 276 1.04 -3.45 -12.33
CA SER A 276 0.39 -4.20 -13.41
C SER A 276 0.99 -3.85 -14.77
N ILE A 277 1.07 -4.83 -15.66
CA ILE A 277 1.41 -4.65 -17.07
C ILE A 277 0.15 -4.74 -17.93
N SER A 278 0.07 -3.87 -18.93
CA SER A 278 -1.09 -3.76 -19.83
C SER A 278 -0.84 -4.61 -21.07
N LEU A 279 -1.67 -5.61 -21.32
CA LEU A 279 -1.52 -6.55 -22.43
C LEU A 279 -2.81 -6.66 -23.26
N PRO A 280 -2.69 -6.90 -24.59
CA PRO A 280 -3.81 -7.32 -25.41
C PRO A 280 -4.32 -8.71 -25.00
N PHE A 281 -5.59 -8.98 -25.24
CA PHE A 281 -6.21 -10.29 -24.96
C PHE A 281 -5.45 -11.45 -25.62
N GLU A 282 -5.06 -11.30 -26.87
CA GLU A 282 -4.36 -12.34 -27.66
C GLU A 282 -3.02 -12.71 -27.03
N THR A 283 -2.27 -11.74 -26.53
CA THR A 283 -0.98 -11.97 -25.85
C THR A 283 -1.20 -12.76 -24.54
N VAL A 284 -2.27 -12.46 -23.80
CA VAL A 284 -2.60 -13.21 -22.59
C VAL A 284 -3.05 -14.63 -22.93
N LEU A 285 -3.86 -14.80 -23.97
CA LEU A 285 -4.31 -16.10 -24.42
C LEU A 285 -3.15 -16.97 -24.90
N GLU A 286 -2.21 -16.40 -25.67
CA GLU A 286 -1.01 -17.11 -26.14
C GLU A 286 -0.14 -17.59 -24.97
N ARG A 287 0.10 -16.73 -23.96
CA ARG A 287 1.02 -17.02 -22.85
C ARG A 287 0.38 -17.80 -21.70
N ALA A 288 -0.89 -17.61 -21.44
CA ALA A 288 -1.61 -18.15 -20.28
C ALA A 288 -2.88 -18.94 -20.63
N GLY A 289 -3.12 -19.25 -21.90
CA GLY A 289 -4.30 -19.99 -22.36
C GLY A 289 -4.45 -21.37 -21.73
N GLU A 290 -3.34 -22.04 -21.43
CA GLU A 290 -3.28 -23.37 -20.84
C GLU A 290 -3.14 -23.33 -19.28
N SER A 291 -3.40 -22.18 -18.63
CA SER A 291 -3.34 -22.09 -17.17
C SER A 291 -4.35 -23.02 -16.50
N ASP A 292 -3.92 -23.64 -15.39
CA ASP A 292 -4.71 -24.60 -14.63
C ASP A 292 -5.83 -23.92 -13.81
N VAL A 293 -5.54 -22.71 -13.31
CA VAL A 293 -6.41 -21.92 -12.42
C VAL A 293 -6.56 -20.51 -12.97
N TRP A 294 -7.75 -19.96 -12.88
CA TRP A 294 -8.02 -18.55 -13.18
C TRP A 294 -8.58 -17.83 -11.97
N LEU A 295 -7.85 -16.82 -11.49
CA LEU A 295 -8.24 -15.92 -10.39
C LEU A 295 -8.57 -14.56 -10.97
N PHE A 296 -9.74 -13.99 -10.65
CA PHE A 296 -10.07 -12.63 -11.10
C PHE A 296 -10.92 -11.87 -10.07
N ARG A 297 -10.87 -10.56 -10.15
CA ARG A 297 -11.71 -9.66 -9.37
C ARG A 297 -12.85 -9.14 -10.22
N TYR A 298 -13.99 -8.92 -9.59
CA TYR A 298 -15.17 -8.33 -10.21
C TYR A 298 -15.97 -7.54 -9.18
N SER A 299 -16.90 -6.72 -9.65
CA SER A 299 -17.79 -5.93 -8.82
C SER A 299 -19.22 -6.25 -9.22
N SER A 300 -19.99 -6.86 -8.32
CA SER A 300 -21.38 -7.26 -8.57
C SER A 300 -22.15 -7.38 -7.27
N ASN A 301 -23.48 -7.43 -7.36
CA ASN A 301 -24.37 -7.74 -6.23
C ASN A 301 -24.71 -9.24 -6.11
N HIS A 302 -24.15 -10.08 -6.99
CA HIS A 302 -24.36 -11.54 -7.00
C HIS A 302 -23.09 -12.28 -7.42
N ASP A 303 -23.06 -13.59 -7.21
CA ASP A 303 -21.94 -14.43 -7.61
C ASP A 303 -21.96 -14.64 -9.13
N ILE A 304 -20.87 -14.32 -9.80
CA ILE A 304 -20.73 -14.37 -11.27
C ILE A 304 -20.79 -15.81 -11.78
N THR A 305 -21.34 -16.00 -12.97
CA THR A 305 -21.44 -17.28 -13.67
C THR A 305 -20.53 -17.34 -14.90
N TYR A 306 -20.25 -18.56 -15.41
CA TYR A 306 -19.52 -18.74 -16.65
C TYR A 306 -20.24 -18.13 -17.87
N ASN A 307 -21.58 -18.12 -17.86
CA ASN A 307 -22.34 -17.47 -18.93
C ASN A 307 -22.14 -15.95 -18.94
N GLU A 308 -22.09 -15.31 -17.78
CA GLU A 308 -21.80 -13.87 -17.67
C GLU A 308 -20.38 -13.55 -18.09
N LEU A 309 -19.38 -14.37 -17.71
CA LEU A 309 -18.01 -14.22 -18.20
C LEU A 309 -17.95 -14.30 -19.73
N THR A 310 -18.65 -15.25 -20.34
CA THR A 310 -18.72 -15.36 -21.82
C THR A 310 -19.42 -14.14 -22.43
N GLY A 311 -20.42 -13.58 -21.74
CA GLY A 311 -21.09 -12.36 -22.16
C GLY A 311 -20.18 -11.13 -22.10
N GLU A 312 -19.30 -11.06 -21.11
CA GLU A 312 -18.29 -9.98 -21.03
C GLU A 312 -17.25 -10.06 -22.16
N HIS A 313 -16.76 -11.28 -22.46
CA HIS A 313 -15.78 -11.50 -23.53
C HIS A 313 -15.84 -12.95 -24.06
N HIS A 314 -16.25 -13.10 -25.31
CA HIS A 314 -16.43 -14.44 -25.92
C HIS A 314 -15.15 -15.29 -25.93
N GLY A 315 -13.97 -14.66 -25.99
CA GLY A 315 -12.69 -15.36 -26.01
C GLY A 315 -12.33 -16.08 -24.69
N TYR A 316 -13.02 -15.81 -23.59
CA TYR A 316 -12.72 -16.46 -22.28
C TYR A 316 -12.91 -17.98 -22.32
N ASN A 317 -13.80 -18.49 -23.17
CA ASN A 317 -14.02 -19.92 -23.36
C ASN A 317 -12.84 -20.65 -24.01
N GLN A 318 -11.81 -19.94 -24.48
CA GLN A 318 -10.60 -20.54 -25.03
C GLN A 318 -9.61 -20.96 -23.94
N PHE A 319 -9.65 -20.35 -22.75
CA PHE A 319 -8.75 -20.69 -21.65
C PHE A 319 -9.04 -22.07 -21.04
N ALA A 320 -7.99 -22.85 -20.74
CA ALA A 320 -8.12 -24.17 -20.12
C ALA A 320 -8.82 -24.12 -18.76
N ALA A 321 -8.49 -23.13 -17.91
CA ALA A 321 -9.16 -22.94 -16.62
C ALA A 321 -10.67 -22.68 -16.75
N TYR A 322 -11.11 -21.98 -17.80
CA TYR A 322 -12.53 -21.81 -18.10
C TYR A 322 -13.18 -23.16 -18.50
N LYS A 323 -12.59 -23.87 -19.48
CA LYS A 323 -13.09 -25.17 -19.97
C LYS A 323 -13.21 -26.21 -18.86
N ASN A 324 -12.22 -26.21 -17.95
CA ASN A 324 -12.15 -27.15 -16.82
C ASN A 324 -12.97 -26.70 -15.61
N THR A 325 -13.72 -25.60 -15.70
CA THR A 325 -14.49 -25.02 -14.59
C THR A 325 -13.64 -24.79 -13.35
N ASN A 326 -12.42 -24.28 -13.54
CA ASN A 326 -11.45 -23.99 -12.49
C ASN A 326 -11.12 -22.48 -12.38
N ALA A 327 -12.17 -21.66 -12.44
CA ALA A 327 -12.12 -20.22 -12.26
C ALA A 327 -12.70 -19.83 -10.91
N TYR A 328 -12.07 -18.82 -10.29
CA TYR A 328 -12.46 -18.28 -8.99
C TYR A 328 -12.56 -16.76 -9.08
N GLY A 329 -13.68 -16.21 -8.66
CA GLY A 329 -13.96 -14.79 -8.65
C GLY A 329 -13.90 -14.23 -7.23
N CYS A 330 -13.33 -13.04 -7.08
CA CYS A 330 -13.40 -12.23 -5.88
C CYS A 330 -14.33 -11.05 -6.15
N ASP A 331 -15.50 -11.05 -5.53
CA ASP A 331 -16.42 -9.92 -5.59
C ASP A 331 -15.98 -8.85 -4.59
N VAL A 332 -15.36 -7.79 -5.10
CA VAL A 332 -14.81 -6.71 -4.27
C VAL A 332 -15.89 -5.80 -3.65
N GLU A 333 -17.16 -5.93 -4.06
CA GLU A 333 -18.28 -5.23 -3.41
C GLU A 333 -18.74 -5.94 -2.13
N ARG A 334 -18.57 -7.26 -2.05
CA ARG A 334 -19.10 -8.09 -0.98
C ARG A 334 -18.03 -8.76 -0.12
N SER A 335 -16.78 -8.78 -0.58
CA SER A 335 -15.65 -9.28 0.21
C SER A 335 -14.80 -8.12 0.72
N PRO A 336 -14.19 -8.23 1.90
CA PRO A 336 -13.31 -7.19 2.45
C PRO A 336 -11.90 -7.23 1.85
N PHE A 337 -11.81 -7.45 0.52
CA PHE A 337 -10.53 -7.64 -0.16
C PHE A 337 -9.61 -6.43 -0.02
N TYR A 338 -10.13 -5.23 -0.33
CA TYR A 338 -9.33 -4.01 -0.27
C TYR A 338 -9.11 -3.49 1.14
N GLU A 339 -10.00 -3.83 2.06
CA GLU A 339 -9.89 -3.47 3.46
C GLU A 339 -8.78 -4.23 4.18
N GLU A 340 -8.60 -5.50 3.83
CA GLU A 340 -7.78 -6.42 4.63
C GLU A 340 -6.51 -6.87 3.94
N SER A 341 -6.58 -7.30 2.67
CA SER A 341 -5.45 -7.97 2.01
C SER A 341 -4.14 -7.16 2.00
N PRO A 342 -4.15 -5.81 2.03
CA PRO A 342 -2.93 -5.02 2.11
C PRO A 342 -2.12 -5.23 3.40
N PHE A 343 -2.78 -5.32 4.54
CA PHE A 343 -2.13 -5.50 5.85
C PHE A 343 -2.27 -6.92 6.41
N HIS A 344 -3.10 -7.77 5.77
CA HIS A 344 -3.31 -9.18 6.07
C HIS A 344 -3.05 -10.08 4.85
N PRO A 345 -1.84 -10.02 4.26
CA PRO A 345 -1.52 -10.85 3.10
C PRO A 345 -1.59 -12.35 3.38
N GLU A 346 -1.45 -12.78 4.65
CA GLU A 346 -1.59 -14.18 5.06
C GLU A 346 -2.99 -14.73 4.77
N ARG A 347 -4.03 -13.91 4.85
CA ARG A 347 -5.42 -14.32 4.55
C ARG A 347 -5.58 -14.60 3.06
N LEU A 348 -5.00 -13.76 2.20
CA LEU A 348 -5.04 -13.94 0.76
C LEU A 348 -4.14 -15.11 0.32
N LEU A 349 -2.99 -15.29 0.97
CA LEU A 349 -2.11 -16.43 0.75
C LEU A 349 -2.82 -17.75 1.11
N ASN A 350 -3.61 -17.78 2.18
CA ASN A 350 -4.45 -18.93 2.54
C ASN A 350 -5.43 -19.29 1.41
N ASP A 351 -6.12 -18.30 0.84
CA ASP A 351 -7.05 -18.52 -0.29
C ASP A 351 -6.29 -19.10 -1.50
N PHE A 352 -5.14 -18.54 -1.85
CA PHE A 352 -4.34 -19.04 -2.95
C PHE A 352 -3.90 -20.49 -2.73
N ILE A 353 -3.40 -20.82 -1.53
CA ILE A 353 -2.97 -22.18 -1.21
C ILE A 353 -4.14 -23.15 -1.29
N GLN A 354 -5.31 -22.81 -0.75
CA GLN A 354 -6.49 -23.67 -0.78
C GLN A 354 -7.00 -23.90 -2.20
N ILE A 355 -6.91 -22.90 -3.07
CA ILE A 355 -7.30 -23.01 -4.48
C ILE A 355 -6.28 -23.82 -5.28
N PHE A 356 -5.00 -23.60 -5.05
CA PHE A 356 -3.91 -24.26 -5.80
C PHE A 356 -3.70 -25.71 -5.37
N HIS A 357 -3.92 -26.00 -4.09
CA HIS A 357 -3.59 -27.26 -3.43
C HIS A 357 -4.76 -27.72 -2.55
N PRO A 358 -5.90 -28.10 -3.14
CA PRO A 358 -7.10 -28.51 -2.38
C PRO A 358 -6.87 -29.75 -1.51
N GLU A 359 -5.79 -30.48 -1.72
CA GLU A 359 -5.38 -31.63 -0.90
C GLU A 359 -4.72 -31.21 0.43
N ILE A 360 -4.35 -29.95 0.61
CA ILE A 360 -3.75 -29.46 1.87
C ILE A 360 -4.86 -29.22 2.89
N GLU A 361 -4.80 -29.93 3.99
CA GLU A 361 -5.73 -29.81 5.11
C GLU A 361 -5.28 -28.75 6.12
N GLY A 362 -6.23 -28.30 6.96
CA GLY A 362 -5.97 -27.37 8.07
C GLY A 362 -5.94 -25.89 7.66
N LEU A 363 -6.27 -25.57 6.42
CA LEU A 363 -6.44 -24.20 5.95
C LEU A 363 -7.77 -23.59 6.43
N ALA A 364 -7.80 -22.29 6.62
CA ALA A 364 -9.04 -21.58 6.88
C ALA A 364 -9.95 -21.58 5.62
N PRO A 365 -11.28 -21.52 5.76
CA PRO A 365 -12.17 -21.36 4.61
C PRO A 365 -11.79 -20.17 3.74
N LEU A 366 -12.06 -20.26 2.42
CA LEU A 366 -11.84 -19.16 1.48
C LEU A 366 -12.52 -17.88 2.00
N ARG A 367 -11.75 -16.79 2.03
CA ARG A 367 -12.20 -15.52 2.56
C ARG A 367 -12.66 -14.56 1.47
N TYR A 368 -11.92 -14.50 0.37
CA TYR A 368 -12.13 -13.51 -0.69
C TYR A 368 -12.68 -14.15 -1.95
N TYR A 369 -12.13 -15.30 -2.33
CA TYR A 369 -12.46 -15.95 -3.58
C TYR A 369 -13.57 -16.99 -3.42
N LYS A 370 -14.38 -17.10 -4.46
CA LYS A 370 -15.39 -18.16 -4.61
C LYS A 370 -15.23 -18.81 -5.95
N LYS A 371 -15.49 -20.12 -6.02
CA LYS A 371 -15.53 -20.83 -7.30
C LYS A 371 -16.68 -20.29 -8.14
N VAL A 372 -16.42 -20.04 -9.43
CA VAL A 372 -17.43 -19.54 -10.36
C VAL A 372 -18.51 -20.61 -10.58
N ASN A 373 -19.78 -20.21 -10.54
CA ASN A 373 -20.91 -21.08 -10.79
C ASN A 373 -21.10 -21.35 -12.28
N ARG A 374 -21.62 -22.56 -12.61
CA ARG A 374 -21.99 -22.94 -13.99
C ARG A 374 -23.22 -22.20 -14.47
#